data_64dd4e8f95f36b4a9170298755b3c669
#
_entry.id   64dd4e8f95f36b4a9170298755b3c669
#
_cell.length_a   1.000
_cell.length_b   1.000
_cell.length_c   1.000
_cell.angle_alpha   90.00
_cell.angle_beta   90.00
_cell.angle_gamma   90.00
#
_symmetry.space_group_name_H-M   'P 1'
#
loop_
_entity.id
_entity.type
_entity.pdbx_description
1 polymer ?
#
loop_
_entity_poly.entity_id
_entity_poly.type
_entity_poly.pdbx_seq_one_letter_code
_entity_poly.pdbx_strand_id
1 'polypeptide(L)'
;MQFAILRETLIKLLRMVSGSVERRGQQNPILSNVLLRATSDMLYVIATDQEVELVAEQKLHDEIKIPGEITVPFRKLNDICKALPDGSQLLLEVQDDRFIIKSGRSRFVLATLPAVKFPDIQKIHPDNASCSFSVPKKQFRW
;
A
#
# COMPACT_ATOMS: atom_id res chain seq x y z
N MET A 1 -0.49 -12.92 -3.55
CA MET A 1 0.47 -11.87 -3.22
C MET A 1 1.30 -12.28 -2.04
N GLN A 2 2.61 -12.27 -2.21
CA GLN A 2 3.53 -12.66 -1.15
C GLN A 2 4.88 -12.02 -1.39
N PHE A 3 5.40 -11.32 -0.39
CA PHE A 3 6.71 -10.66 -0.50
C PHE A 3 7.27 -10.33 0.87
N ALA A 4 8.57 -10.02 0.91
CA ALA A 4 9.26 -9.63 2.14
C ALA A 4 9.74 -8.19 2.02
N ILE A 5 9.69 -7.45 3.13
CA ILE A 5 10.11 -6.06 3.16
C ILE A 5 10.60 -5.71 4.56
N LEU A 6 11.54 -4.79 4.66
CA LEU A 6 11.99 -4.29 5.95
C LEU A 6 10.94 -3.36 6.55
N ARG A 7 10.81 -3.43 7.88
CA ARG A 7 9.89 -2.58 8.62
C ARG A 7 10.08 -1.09 8.28
N GLU A 8 11.33 -0.64 8.29
CA GLU A 8 11.65 0.76 8.01
C GLU A 8 11.23 1.19 6.61
N THR A 9 11.40 0.32 5.65
CA THR A 9 11.02 0.60 4.28
C THR A 9 9.49 0.74 4.17
N LEU A 10 8.75 -0.15 4.80
CA LEU A 10 7.30 -0.07 4.75
C LEU A 10 6.78 1.17 5.48
N ILE A 11 7.34 1.50 6.64
CA ILE A 11 6.95 2.71 7.36
C ILE A 11 7.21 3.96 6.51
N LYS A 12 8.34 4.00 5.83
CA LYS A 12 8.67 5.12 4.96
C LYS A 12 7.61 5.29 3.86
N LEU A 13 7.23 4.20 3.22
CA LEU A 13 6.22 4.26 2.16
C LEU A 13 4.86 4.69 2.70
N LEU A 14 4.45 4.16 3.85
CA LEU A 14 3.19 4.55 4.47
C LEU A 14 3.18 6.02 4.83
N ARG A 15 4.29 6.52 5.34
CA ARG A 15 4.41 7.92 5.72
C ARG A 15 4.27 8.84 4.52
N MET A 16 4.80 8.42 3.37
CA MET A 16 4.75 9.21 2.15
C MET A 16 3.32 9.41 1.64
N VAL A 17 2.43 8.46 1.89
CA VAL A 17 1.05 8.54 1.39
C VAL A 17 0.04 8.92 2.47
N SER A 18 0.48 9.14 3.70
CA SER A 18 -0.43 9.36 4.82
C SER A 18 -1.33 10.57 4.67
N GLY A 19 -0.89 11.56 3.89
CA GLY A 19 -1.68 12.78 3.70
C GLY A 19 -2.97 12.58 2.93
N SER A 20 -3.08 11.51 2.14
CA SER A 20 -4.26 11.25 1.35
C SER A 20 -5.12 10.11 1.89
N VAL A 21 -4.84 9.63 3.08
CA VAL A 21 -5.68 8.61 3.70
C VAL A 21 -6.83 9.29 4.43
N GLU A 22 -8.06 8.86 4.15
CA GLU A 22 -9.22 9.39 4.84
C GLU A 22 -9.24 8.88 6.28
N ARG A 23 -9.12 9.79 7.22
CA ARG A 23 -8.96 9.41 8.63
C ARG A 23 -10.25 8.96 9.28
N ARG A 24 -11.37 9.52 8.84
CA ARG A 24 -12.66 9.21 9.46
C ARG A 24 -13.34 8.00 8.83
N GLY A 25 -13.18 7.83 7.53
CA GLY A 25 -13.69 6.66 6.81
C GLY A 25 -15.16 6.38 6.99
N GLN A 26 -15.94 7.36 7.40
CA GLN A 26 -17.34 7.13 7.76
C GLN A 26 -18.22 6.88 6.56
N GLN A 27 -17.96 7.59 5.47
CA GLN A 27 -18.78 7.49 4.27
C GLN A 27 -18.30 6.42 3.33
N ASN A 28 -16.99 6.22 3.27
CA ASN A 28 -16.38 5.26 2.38
C ASN A 28 -15.19 4.62 3.05
N PRO A 29 -15.37 3.44 3.67
CA PRO A 29 -14.28 2.80 4.42
C PRO A 29 -13.04 2.51 3.61
N ILE A 30 -13.18 2.30 2.30
CA ILE A 30 -12.01 1.98 1.49
C ILE A 30 -11.02 3.15 1.42
N LEU A 31 -11.46 4.38 1.67
CA LEU A 31 -10.58 5.54 1.68
C LEU A 31 -9.68 5.57 2.91
N SER A 32 -9.99 4.78 3.93
CA SER A 32 -9.11 4.59 5.08
C SER A 32 -8.08 3.50 4.83
N ASN A 33 -8.16 2.83 3.71
CA ASN A 33 -7.21 1.79 3.32
C ASN A 33 -6.19 2.36 2.35
N VAL A 34 -5.06 1.66 2.26
CA VAL A 34 -4.08 1.91 1.21
C VAL A 34 -4.09 0.72 0.27
N LEU A 35 -3.88 0.97 -1.00
CA LEU A 35 -3.72 -0.07 -1.99
C LEU A 35 -2.26 -0.48 -2.05
N LEU A 36 -1.99 -1.75 -1.84
CA LEU A 36 -0.67 -2.33 -2.00
C LEU A 36 -0.65 -3.10 -3.30
N ARG A 37 0.25 -2.72 -4.19
CA ARG A 37 0.41 -3.40 -5.48
C ARG A 37 1.83 -3.91 -5.58
N ALA A 38 1.97 -5.20 -5.75
CA ALA A 38 3.26 -5.83 -5.89
C ALA A 38 3.42 -6.38 -7.30
N THR A 39 4.47 -5.98 -7.97
CA THR A 39 4.85 -6.54 -9.27
C THR A 39 6.05 -7.45 -9.08
N SER A 40 6.87 -7.66 -10.10
CA SER A 40 7.97 -8.62 -9.98
C SER A 40 9.04 -8.19 -8.95
N ASP A 41 9.30 -6.89 -8.85
CA ASP A 41 10.33 -6.39 -7.93
C ASP A 41 9.96 -5.05 -7.30
N MET A 42 8.80 -4.48 -7.65
CA MET A 42 8.38 -3.17 -7.17
C MET A 42 7.16 -3.30 -6.27
N LEU A 43 7.16 -2.55 -5.19
CA LEU A 43 6.00 -2.39 -4.34
C LEU A 43 5.48 -0.98 -4.47
N TYR A 44 4.20 -0.84 -4.74
CA TYR A 44 3.52 0.44 -4.80
C TYR A 44 2.55 0.53 -3.63
N VAL A 45 2.56 1.67 -2.95
CA VAL A 45 1.59 1.98 -1.90
C VAL A 45 0.84 3.21 -2.35
N ILE A 46 -0.48 3.09 -2.47
CA ILE A 46 -1.31 4.13 -3.05
C ILE A 46 -2.40 4.51 -2.06
N ALA A 47 -2.58 5.81 -1.84
CA ALA A 47 -3.66 6.34 -1.02
C ALA A 47 -4.37 7.44 -1.79
N THR A 48 -5.67 7.55 -1.58
CA THR A 48 -6.44 8.62 -2.20
C THR A 48 -7.59 9.03 -1.30
N ASP A 49 -7.90 10.34 -1.33
CA ASP A 49 -9.11 10.88 -0.72
C ASP A 49 -10.12 11.30 -1.81
N GLN A 50 -9.90 10.83 -3.03
CA GLN A 50 -10.66 11.12 -4.24
C GLN A 50 -10.32 12.46 -4.88
N GLU A 51 -9.66 13.35 -4.16
CA GLU A 51 -9.17 14.61 -4.74
C GLU A 51 -7.70 14.51 -5.11
N VAL A 52 -6.92 13.84 -4.27
CA VAL A 52 -5.48 13.67 -4.47
C VAL A 52 -5.15 12.20 -4.34
N GLU A 53 -4.32 11.72 -5.24
CA GLU A 53 -3.77 10.37 -5.18
C GLU A 53 -2.28 10.47 -4.93
N LEU A 54 -1.81 9.83 -3.85
CA LEU A 54 -0.40 9.75 -3.54
C LEU A 54 0.09 8.33 -3.79
N VAL A 55 1.18 8.22 -4.52
CA VAL A 55 1.78 6.93 -4.87
C VAL A 55 3.21 6.92 -4.37
N ALA A 56 3.53 5.96 -3.52
CA ALA A 56 4.90 5.70 -3.10
C ALA A 56 5.34 4.37 -3.71
N GLU A 57 6.56 4.31 -4.18
CA GLU A 57 7.06 3.10 -4.79
C GLU A 57 8.45 2.79 -4.28
N GLN A 58 8.77 1.51 -4.22
CA GLN A 58 10.05 1.05 -3.74
C GLN A 58 10.41 -0.26 -4.42
N LYS A 59 11.62 -0.32 -4.97
CA LYS A 59 12.15 -1.57 -5.47
C LYS A 59 12.60 -2.42 -4.28
N LEU A 60 12.18 -3.67 -4.26
CA LEU A 60 12.55 -4.58 -3.19
C LEU A 60 13.83 -5.32 -3.55
N HIS A 61 14.62 -5.67 -2.51
CA HIS A 61 15.86 -6.40 -2.72
C HIS A 61 15.60 -7.79 -3.27
N ASP A 62 14.59 -8.46 -2.73
CA ASP A 62 14.24 -9.80 -3.16
C ASP A 62 13.10 -9.72 -4.16
N GLU A 63 13.12 -10.66 -5.12
CA GLU A 63 12.05 -10.75 -6.07
C GLU A 63 10.74 -11.09 -5.36
N ILE A 64 9.66 -10.45 -5.79
CA ILE A 64 8.34 -10.73 -5.23
C ILE A 64 7.86 -12.07 -5.76
N LYS A 65 7.62 -13.02 -4.85
CA LYS A 65 7.28 -14.39 -5.24
C LYS A 65 5.94 -14.46 -5.94
N ILE A 66 4.95 -13.77 -5.41
CA ILE A 66 3.60 -13.78 -5.98
C ILE A 66 3.12 -12.35 -6.09
N PRO A 67 3.03 -11.80 -7.31
CA PRO A 67 2.50 -10.45 -7.50
C PRO A 67 1.01 -10.39 -7.22
N GLY A 68 0.49 -9.18 -7.07
CA GLY A 68 -0.93 -8.98 -6.83
C GLY A 68 -1.21 -7.61 -6.24
N GLU A 69 -2.45 -7.39 -5.88
CA GLU A 69 -2.84 -6.15 -5.23
C GLU A 69 -3.99 -6.39 -4.24
N ILE A 70 -4.02 -5.59 -3.19
CA ILE A 70 -5.02 -5.68 -2.14
C ILE A 70 -5.08 -4.35 -1.40
N THR A 71 -6.19 -4.03 -0.76
CA THR A 71 -6.25 -2.86 0.11
C THR A 71 -6.28 -3.30 1.57
N VAL A 72 -5.56 -2.55 2.40
CA VAL A 72 -5.47 -2.85 3.83
C VAL A 72 -5.67 -1.56 4.63
N PRO A 73 -6.19 -1.65 5.87
CA PRO A 73 -6.37 -0.46 6.70
C PRO A 73 -5.04 0.21 7.00
N PHE A 74 -4.94 1.49 6.64
CA PHE A 74 -3.70 2.23 6.83
C PHE A 74 -3.30 2.30 8.29
N ARG A 75 -4.23 2.72 9.15
CA ARG A 75 -3.92 2.94 10.56
C ARG A 75 -3.40 1.67 11.24
N LYS A 76 -4.09 0.55 10.99
CA LYS A 76 -3.71 -0.70 11.62
C LYS A 76 -2.36 -1.20 11.12
N LEU A 77 -2.13 -1.09 9.82
CA LEU A 77 -0.84 -1.48 9.26
C LEU A 77 0.28 -0.61 9.82
N ASN A 78 0.05 0.69 9.89
CA ASN A 78 1.03 1.62 10.42
C ASN A 78 1.33 1.35 11.90
N ASP A 79 0.29 1.09 12.70
CA ASP A 79 0.45 0.78 14.12
C ASP A 79 1.24 -0.51 14.33
N ILE A 80 0.97 -1.53 13.54
CA ILE A 80 1.72 -2.79 13.62
C ILE A 80 3.19 -2.56 13.30
N CYS A 81 3.48 -1.81 12.26
CA CYS A 81 4.86 -1.51 11.90
C CYS A 81 5.59 -0.74 13.00
N LYS A 82 4.91 0.20 13.64
CA LYS A 82 5.50 0.96 14.74
C LYS A 82 5.73 0.13 15.98
N ALA A 83 4.90 -0.89 16.20
CA ALA A 83 5.02 -1.75 17.38
C ALA A 83 6.16 -2.76 17.25
N LEU A 84 6.62 -3.02 16.06
CA LEU A 84 7.68 -4.00 15.84
C LEU A 84 9.05 -3.37 16.05
N PRO A 85 10.06 -4.17 16.46
CA PRO A 85 11.42 -3.65 16.67
C PRO A 85 12.05 -3.10 15.39
N ASP A 86 12.98 -2.17 15.56
CA ASP A 86 13.74 -1.65 14.45
C ASP A 86 14.52 -2.77 13.77
N GLY A 87 14.59 -2.70 12.44
CA GLY A 87 15.31 -3.69 11.67
C GLY A 87 14.54 -4.98 11.41
N SER A 88 13.28 -5.05 11.85
CA SER A 88 12.45 -6.24 11.63
C SER A 88 12.22 -6.47 10.14
N GLN A 89 12.33 -7.73 9.73
CA GLN A 89 11.96 -8.12 8.39
C GLN A 89 10.55 -8.68 8.43
N LEU A 90 9.71 -8.17 7.55
CA LEU A 90 8.30 -8.54 7.50
C LEU A 90 8.06 -9.45 6.30
N LEU A 91 7.33 -10.52 6.53
CA LEU A 91 6.82 -11.36 5.45
C LEU A 91 5.33 -11.07 5.31
N LEU A 92 4.94 -10.57 4.17
CA LEU A 92 3.58 -10.15 3.89
C LEU A 92 2.96 -11.08 2.88
N GLU A 93 1.74 -11.55 3.18
CA GLU A 93 1.04 -12.42 2.24
C GLU A 93 -0.46 -12.21 2.33
N VAL A 94 -1.15 -12.51 1.23
CA VAL A 94 -2.60 -12.45 1.16
C VAL A 94 -3.12 -13.88 1.04
N GLN A 95 -4.01 -14.26 1.97
CA GLN A 95 -4.70 -15.54 1.93
C GLN A 95 -6.20 -15.25 1.98
N ASP A 96 -6.89 -15.65 0.94
CA ASP A 96 -8.32 -15.35 0.80
C ASP A 96 -8.56 -13.84 0.88
N ASP A 97 -9.29 -13.38 1.90
CA ASP A 97 -9.54 -11.96 2.09
C ASP A 97 -8.80 -11.41 3.32
N ARG A 98 -7.67 -12.03 3.68
CA ARG A 98 -6.88 -11.63 4.84
C ARG A 98 -5.47 -11.25 4.42
N PHE A 99 -4.96 -10.21 5.05
CA PHE A 99 -3.59 -9.78 4.87
C PHE A 99 -2.80 -10.20 6.12
N ILE A 100 -1.79 -11.02 5.92
CA ILE A 100 -1.03 -11.62 7.01
C ILE A 100 0.36 -11.03 7.05
N ILE A 101 0.75 -10.56 8.22
CA ILE A 101 2.07 -9.98 8.46
C ILE A 101 2.79 -10.88 9.45
N LYS A 102 3.93 -11.41 9.05
CA LYS A 102 4.75 -12.25 9.93
C LYS A 102 6.08 -11.56 10.18
N SER A 103 6.49 -11.50 11.43
CA SER A 103 7.79 -10.97 11.81
C SER A 103 8.31 -11.75 13.00
N GLY A 104 9.36 -12.56 12.79
CA GLY A 104 9.86 -13.43 13.83
C GLY A 104 8.77 -14.37 14.32
N ARG A 105 8.44 -14.25 15.59
CA ARG A 105 7.38 -15.07 16.20
C ARG A 105 6.01 -14.40 16.18
N SER A 106 5.96 -13.16 15.75
CA SER A 106 4.71 -12.40 15.74
C SER A 106 3.96 -12.63 14.42
N ARG A 107 2.64 -12.68 14.52
CA ARG A 107 1.77 -12.84 13.37
C ARG A 107 0.55 -11.97 13.54
N PHE A 108 0.30 -11.12 12.54
CA PHE A 108 -0.85 -10.23 12.54
C PHE A 108 -1.73 -10.54 11.35
N VAL A 109 -3.03 -10.47 11.54
CA VAL A 109 -4.00 -10.72 10.47
C VAL A 109 -4.92 -9.52 10.37
N LEU A 110 -4.99 -8.93 9.18
CA LEU A 110 -5.84 -7.78 8.91
C LEU A 110 -6.93 -8.15 7.91
N ALA A 111 -8.12 -7.61 8.12
CA ALA A 111 -9.18 -7.71 7.13
C ALA A 111 -8.83 -6.81 5.94
N THR A 112 -9.21 -7.24 4.74
CA THR A 112 -8.91 -6.51 3.53
C THR A 112 -10.18 -6.13 2.78
N LEU A 113 -10.04 -5.20 1.84
CA LEU A 113 -11.07 -4.92 0.86
C LEU A 113 -10.49 -5.15 -0.54
N PRO A 114 -11.31 -5.61 -1.49
CA PRO A 114 -10.78 -5.88 -2.83
C PRO A 114 -10.21 -4.64 -3.49
N ALA A 115 -9.10 -4.80 -4.19
CA ALA A 115 -8.43 -3.70 -4.87
C ALA A 115 -9.34 -3.05 -5.93
N VAL A 116 -10.23 -3.82 -6.52
CA VAL A 116 -11.14 -3.34 -7.55
C VAL A 116 -12.06 -2.23 -7.02
N LYS A 117 -12.30 -2.21 -5.72
CA LYS A 117 -13.15 -1.18 -5.10
C LYS A 117 -12.39 0.09 -4.77
N PHE A 118 -11.09 0.07 -4.87
CA PHE A 118 -10.27 1.24 -4.55
C PHE A 118 -10.36 2.26 -5.69
N PRO A 119 -10.68 3.53 -5.37
CA PRO A 119 -10.78 4.56 -6.41
C PRO A 119 -9.44 4.75 -7.09
N ASP A 120 -9.43 4.76 -8.41
CA ASP A 120 -8.22 5.01 -9.18
C ASP A 120 -8.52 6.14 -10.14
N ILE A 121 -7.98 7.30 -9.85
CA ILE A 121 -8.22 8.49 -10.66
C ILE A 121 -7.75 8.28 -12.10
N GLN A 122 -6.69 7.53 -12.27
CA GLN A 122 -6.16 7.28 -13.61
C GLN A 122 -7.04 6.34 -14.42
N LYS A 123 -7.68 5.38 -13.78
CA LYS A 123 -8.57 4.46 -14.46
C LYS A 123 -9.84 5.16 -14.95
N ILE A 124 -10.25 6.22 -14.24
CA ILE A 124 -11.44 6.96 -14.62
C ILE A 124 -11.21 7.72 -15.93
N HIS A 125 -9.96 8.11 -16.19
CA HIS A 125 -9.60 8.87 -17.39
C HIS A 125 -8.45 8.20 -18.11
N PRO A 126 -8.71 7.09 -18.79
CA PRO A 126 -7.63 6.34 -19.43
C PRO A 126 -6.84 7.14 -20.48
N ASP A 127 -7.51 8.03 -21.19
CA ASP A 127 -6.82 8.87 -22.16
C ASP A 127 -5.88 9.86 -21.49
N ASN A 128 -6.29 10.38 -20.34
CA ASN A 128 -5.45 11.27 -19.59
C ASN A 128 -4.29 10.55 -18.96
N ALA A 129 -4.47 9.29 -18.63
CA ALA A 129 -3.40 8.50 -18.02
C ALA A 129 -2.19 8.41 -18.95
N SER A 130 -2.41 8.40 -20.24
CA SER A 130 -1.29 8.34 -21.17
C SER A 130 -0.62 9.69 -21.35
N CYS A 131 -1.27 10.77 -21.04
CA CYS A 131 -0.77 12.09 -21.32
C CYS A 131 -0.21 12.84 -20.13
N SER A 132 -0.87 12.79 -19.04
CA SER A 132 -0.56 13.68 -17.94
C SER A 132 0.24 13.04 -16.84
N PHE A 133 0.21 11.89 -16.90
CA PHE A 133 0.47 11.08 -15.87
C PHE A 133 1.79 10.97 -15.39
N SER A 134 2.56 10.63 -16.05
CA SER A 134 3.91 10.41 -15.58
C SER A 134 4.51 11.69 -15.00
N VAL A 135 4.21 12.81 -15.60
CA VAL A 135 4.78 14.06 -15.11
C VAL A 135 4.33 14.43 -13.73
N PRO A 136 3.02 14.49 -13.44
CA PRO A 136 2.59 14.82 -12.06
C PRO A 136 3.11 13.85 -11.02
N LYS A 137 3.15 12.57 -11.35
CA LYS A 137 3.64 11.60 -10.39
C LYS A 137 5.08 11.80 -10.04
N LYS A 138 5.90 12.13 -11.02
CA LYS A 138 7.31 12.38 -10.76
C LYS A 138 7.52 13.59 -9.86
N GLN A 139 6.65 14.57 -9.96
CA GLN A 139 6.76 15.76 -9.13
C GLN A 139 6.47 15.48 -7.67
N PHE A 140 5.71 14.45 -7.37
CA PHE A 140 5.36 14.13 -6.00
C PHE A 140 6.28 13.11 -5.36
N ARG A 141 7.32 12.73 -6.04
CA ARG A 141 8.33 11.86 -5.46
C ARG A 141 9.46 12.67 -4.92
N TRP A 142 9.68 12.52 -3.68
CA TRP A 142 10.80 13.16 -3.03
C TRP A 142 11.22 12.40 -1.79
#